data_0c4f5df7f9bc7bda7cf2f955f53d6b90
#
_entry.id   0c4f5df7f9bc7bda7cf2f955f53d6b90
#
_cell.length_a   1.000
_cell.length_b   1.000
_cell.length_c   1.000
_cell.angle_alpha   90.00
_cell.angle_beta   90.00
_cell.angle_gamma   90.00
#
_symmetry.space_group_name_H-M   'P 1'
#
loop_
_entity.id
_entity.type
_entity.pdbx_description
1 polymer ?
#
loop_
_entity_poly.entity_id
_entity_poly.type
_entity_poly.pdbx_seq_one_letter_code
_entity_poly.pdbx_strand_id
1 'polypeptide(L)'
;GVPQQLVDRYGRTVRDLRLSITDRCNLRCTYCMPAQGLQWLPTPDLLTTAELTRLGRIAVERLGVERIRLTGGEPLMRRDLEEIVEALSALRTSAGAKPDIALTTNGLGLEKRAAGLRAAGLDRVNISIDSLDPQDYAAITRRDRLADVLTGIAGAQEAGLDPIKVNAVAVPATVEERAPRLLAECLRRGWQLRFIEHMPLGPRETWSSQDVVGVDQILEVLREAGFTLTEVGRPDRRPAALWRVAAGSALGQEHPAGTVGVIASVTAPFCSDCDRTRITAD
;
A
#
# COMPACT_ATOMS: atom_id res chain seq x y z
N GLY A 1 -22.21 -16.87 -19.64
CA GLY A 1 -23.13 -15.97 -18.95
C GLY A 1 -22.44 -14.63 -18.72
N VAL A 2 -23.17 -13.53 -18.81
CA VAL A 2 -22.64 -12.21 -18.47
C VAL A 2 -22.21 -12.24 -17.01
N PRO A 3 -20.99 -11.81 -16.66
CA PRO A 3 -20.54 -11.76 -15.27
C PRO A 3 -21.51 -10.92 -14.43
N GLN A 4 -21.96 -11.45 -13.32
CA GLN A 4 -22.66 -10.64 -12.34
C GLN A 4 -21.67 -9.66 -11.76
N GLN A 5 -21.92 -8.36 -11.91
CA GLN A 5 -21.08 -7.35 -11.27
C GLN A 5 -21.36 -7.35 -9.76
N LEU A 6 -20.29 -7.35 -8.96
CA LEU A 6 -20.42 -7.11 -7.52
C LEU A 6 -20.78 -5.64 -7.31
N VAL A 7 -22.06 -5.41 -7.06
CA VAL A 7 -22.58 -4.07 -6.78
C VAL A 7 -22.85 -3.98 -5.28
N ASP A 8 -22.26 -2.99 -4.64
CA ASP A 8 -22.47 -2.78 -3.22
C ASP A 8 -23.80 -2.06 -2.93
N ARG A 9 -24.11 -1.87 -1.64
CA ARG A 9 -25.34 -1.18 -1.20
C ARG A 9 -25.49 0.26 -1.70
N TYR A 10 -24.44 0.85 -2.28
CA TYR A 10 -24.43 2.20 -2.86
C TYR A 10 -24.47 2.20 -4.38
N GLY A 11 -24.69 1.05 -5.01
CA GLY A 11 -24.76 0.90 -6.47
C GLY A 11 -23.39 0.95 -7.17
N ARG A 12 -22.29 0.76 -6.45
CA ARG A 12 -20.94 0.82 -7.02
C ARG A 12 -20.49 -0.56 -7.48
N THR A 13 -19.89 -0.61 -8.67
CA THR A 13 -19.25 -1.82 -9.18
C THR A 13 -17.87 -1.98 -8.56
N VAL A 14 -17.66 -3.08 -7.85
CA VAL A 14 -16.37 -3.43 -7.25
C VAL A 14 -15.46 -4.02 -8.32
N ARG A 15 -14.27 -3.44 -8.51
CA ARG A 15 -13.23 -3.90 -9.46
C ARG A 15 -11.90 -4.22 -8.81
N ASP A 16 -11.69 -3.80 -7.57
CA ASP A 16 -10.46 -3.97 -6.81
C ASP A 16 -10.74 -4.83 -5.57
N LEU A 17 -10.09 -5.98 -5.48
CA LEU A 17 -10.18 -6.90 -4.35
C LEU A 17 -8.91 -6.83 -3.53
N ARG A 18 -9.04 -6.53 -2.23
CA ARG A 18 -7.95 -6.61 -1.27
C ARG A 18 -8.07 -7.90 -0.46
N LEU A 19 -7.09 -8.79 -0.61
CA LEU A 19 -6.99 -10.04 0.12
C LEU A 19 -5.93 -9.94 1.22
N SER A 20 -6.34 -10.10 2.46
CA SER A 20 -5.41 -10.36 3.57
C SER A 20 -5.11 -11.85 3.60
N ILE A 21 -3.84 -12.23 3.44
CA ILE A 21 -3.43 -13.63 3.33
C ILE A 21 -2.75 -14.17 4.58
N THR A 22 -2.46 -13.32 5.54
CA THR A 22 -1.88 -13.66 6.84
C THR A 22 -2.13 -12.53 7.84
N ASP A 23 -2.16 -12.84 9.11
CA ASP A 23 -2.16 -11.87 10.21
C ASP A 23 -0.76 -11.62 10.78
N ARG A 24 0.22 -12.50 10.47
CA ARG A 24 1.59 -12.45 10.99
C ARG A 24 2.38 -11.28 10.43
N CYS A 25 3.18 -10.65 11.29
CA CYS A 25 4.06 -9.56 10.92
C CYS A 25 5.40 -9.66 11.66
N ASN A 26 6.49 -9.32 10.97
CA ASN A 26 7.86 -9.30 11.50
C ASN A 26 8.32 -7.90 11.97
N LEU A 27 7.47 -6.88 11.87
CA LEU A 27 7.64 -5.56 12.46
C LEU A 27 6.68 -5.34 13.64
N ARG A 28 6.94 -4.30 14.43
CA ARG A 28 6.14 -3.91 15.60
C ARG A 28 5.85 -2.41 15.57
N CYS A 29 5.27 -1.95 14.46
CA CYS A 29 5.01 -0.53 14.25
C CYS A 29 4.14 0.06 15.37
N THR A 30 4.52 1.23 15.86
CA THR A 30 3.93 1.89 17.02
C THR A 30 2.46 2.19 16.87
N TYR A 31 2.03 2.46 15.63
CA TYR A 31 0.63 2.77 15.28
C TYR A 31 -0.19 1.52 14.91
N CYS A 32 0.42 0.34 14.84
CA CYS A 32 -0.21 -0.88 14.33
C CYS A 32 -0.45 -1.91 15.44
N MET A 33 0.52 -2.10 16.33
CA MET A 33 0.45 -3.14 17.35
C MET A 33 1.35 -2.84 18.56
N PRO A 34 1.10 -3.51 19.71
CA PRO A 34 1.97 -3.43 20.89
C PRO A 34 3.38 -3.99 20.61
N ALA A 35 4.35 -3.61 21.46
CA ALA A 35 5.74 -4.06 21.33
C ALA A 35 5.90 -5.59 21.44
N GLN A 36 5.09 -6.24 22.25
CA GLN A 36 5.04 -7.70 22.41
C GLN A 36 4.38 -8.42 21.22
N GLY A 37 3.76 -7.69 20.32
CA GLY A 37 2.99 -8.22 19.19
C GLY A 37 1.55 -8.57 19.57
N LEU A 38 0.88 -9.24 18.66
CA LEU A 38 -0.49 -9.74 18.82
C LEU A 38 -0.48 -11.28 18.91
N GLN A 39 -1.57 -11.82 19.41
CA GLN A 39 -1.80 -13.25 19.31
C GLN A 39 -2.24 -13.58 17.87
N TRP A 40 -1.41 -14.37 17.18
CA TRP A 40 -1.68 -14.75 15.80
C TRP A 40 -2.70 -15.87 15.71
N LEU A 41 -3.46 -15.88 14.63
CA LEU A 41 -4.34 -17.00 14.30
C LEU A 41 -3.51 -18.29 14.15
N PRO A 42 -4.02 -19.43 14.61
CA PRO A 42 -3.43 -20.72 14.27
C PRO A 42 -3.36 -20.91 12.76
N THR A 43 -2.31 -21.56 12.26
CA THR A 43 -2.15 -21.77 10.80
C THR A 43 -3.36 -22.44 10.15
N PRO A 44 -4.05 -23.44 10.78
CA PRO A 44 -5.25 -24.04 10.20
C PRO A 44 -6.44 -23.09 10.03
N ASP A 45 -6.46 -21.97 10.75
CA ASP A 45 -7.54 -20.97 10.68
C ASP A 45 -7.31 -19.92 9.59
N LEU A 46 -6.12 -19.92 8.97
CA LEU A 46 -5.83 -19.07 7.81
C LEU A 46 -6.35 -19.70 6.54
N LEU A 47 -6.86 -18.88 5.61
CA LEU A 47 -7.26 -19.34 4.29
C LEU A 47 -6.07 -19.99 3.56
N THR A 48 -6.32 -21.19 3.05
CA THR A 48 -5.34 -21.95 2.25
C THR A 48 -5.17 -21.34 0.86
N THR A 49 -4.11 -21.73 0.14
CA THR A 49 -3.92 -21.36 -1.28
C THR A 49 -5.14 -21.72 -2.11
N ALA A 50 -5.74 -22.90 -1.91
CA ALA A 50 -6.92 -23.34 -2.64
C ALA A 50 -8.15 -22.48 -2.36
N GLU A 51 -8.38 -22.09 -1.10
CA GLU A 51 -9.48 -21.22 -0.70
C GLU A 51 -9.30 -19.81 -1.24
N LEU A 52 -8.09 -19.23 -1.12
CA LEU A 52 -7.77 -17.92 -1.70
C LEU A 52 -7.95 -17.92 -3.22
N THR A 53 -7.51 -18.98 -3.91
CA THR A 53 -7.69 -19.15 -5.36
C THR A 53 -9.17 -19.22 -5.72
N ARG A 54 -9.96 -19.95 -4.94
CA ARG A 54 -11.42 -20.05 -5.15
C ARG A 54 -12.10 -18.70 -4.99
N LEU A 55 -11.77 -17.96 -3.94
CA LEU A 55 -12.29 -16.59 -3.71
C LEU A 55 -11.89 -15.66 -4.84
N GLY A 56 -10.62 -15.67 -5.24
CA GLY A 56 -10.10 -14.90 -6.36
C GLY A 56 -10.82 -15.25 -7.67
N ARG A 57 -11.06 -16.51 -7.94
CA ARG A 57 -11.79 -16.98 -9.13
C ARG A 57 -13.23 -16.46 -9.15
N ILE A 58 -13.94 -16.56 -8.05
CA ILE A 58 -15.31 -16.03 -7.95
C ILE A 58 -15.28 -14.52 -8.20
N ALA A 59 -14.36 -13.80 -7.57
CA ALA A 59 -14.25 -12.35 -7.71
C ALA A 59 -13.94 -11.94 -9.16
N VAL A 60 -12.94 -12.55 -9.78
CA VAL A 60 -12.46 -12.19 -11.13
C VAL A 60 -13.40 -12.65 -12.22
N GLU A 61 -13.74 -13.96 -12.23
CA GLU A 61 -14.46 -14.58 -13.35
C GLU A 61 -15.97 -14.37 -13.26
N ARG A 62 -16.53 -14.15 -12.05
CA ARG A 62 -17.97 -14.04 -11.85
C ARG A 62 -18.45 -12.66 -11.42
N LEU A 63 -17.63 -11.92 -10.67
CA LEU A 63 -18.04 -10.65 -10.06
C LEU A 63 -17.38 -9.42 -10.71
N GLY A 64 -16.54 -9.61 -11.73
CA GLY A 64 -15.97 -8.51 -12.52
C GLY A 64 -14.79 -7.79 -11.85
N VAL A 65 -14.13 -8.40 -10.87
CA VAL A 65 -12.90 -7.86 -10.29
C VAL A 65 -11.77 -7.94 -11.32
N GLU A 66 -11.03 -6.84 -11.46
CA GLU A 66 -9.94 -6.70 -12.42
C GLU A 66 -8.57 -6.58 -11.75
N ARG A 67 -8.55 -6.20 -10.47
CA ARG A 67 -7.34 -5.97 -9.70
C ARG A 67 -7.40 -6.71 -8.37
N ILE A 68 -6.29 -7.39 -8.01
CA ILE A 68 -6.14 -8.08 -6.73
C ILE A 68 -4.93 -7.48 -6.01
N ARG A 69 -5.12 -7.12 -4.74
CA ARG A 69 -4.06 -6.63 -3.87
C ARG A 69 -3.86 -7.57 -2.71
N LEU A 70 -2.69 -8.20 -2.67
CA LEU A 70 -2.30 -9.08 -1.59
C LEU A 70 -1.70 -8.26 -0.45
N THR A 71 -2.20 -8.49 0.74
CA THR A 71 -1.83 -7.79 1.98
C THR A 71 -1.98 -8.73 3.17
N GLY A 72 -1.98 -8.20 4.37
CA GLY A 72 -2.16 -8.93 5.61
C GLY A 72 -1.45 -8.22 6.74
N GLY A 73 -0.83 -8.96 7.64
CA GLY A 73 0.29 -8.48 8.41
C GLY A 73 1.46 -8.24 7.46
N GLU A 74 2.34 -9.24 7.26
CA GLU A 74 3.39 -9.18 6.25
C GLU A 74 3.27 -10.39 5.29
N PRO A 75 2.83 -10.19 4.03
CA PRO A 75 2.63 -11.27 3.08
C PRO A 75 3.87 -12.10 2.77
N LEU A 76 5.08 -11.50 2.82
CA LEU A 76 6.33 -12.21 2.59
C LEU A 76 6.64 -13.27 3.66
N MET A 77 5.98 -13.25 4.79
CA MET A 77 6.08 -14.31 5.80
C MET A 77 5.34 -15.58 5.40
N ARG A 78 4.45 -15.50 4.42
CA ARG A 78 3.72 -16.66 3.94
C ARG A 78 4.55 -17.43 2.91
N ARG A 79 4.77 -18.74 3.18
CA ARG A 79 5.71 -19.57 2.40
C ARG A 79 5.22 -19.85 0.98
N ASP A 80 3.91 -20.02 0.81
CA ASP A 80 3.24 -20.33 -0.45
C ASP A 80 2.79 -19.10 -1.25
N LEU A 81 3.41 -17.95 -1.00
CA LEU A 81 3.03 -16.68 -1.65
C LEU A 81 3.16 -16.75 -3.17
N GLU A 82 4.25 -17.32 -3.70
CA GLU A 82 4.46 -17.48 -5.14
C GLU A 82 3.38 -18.37 -5.77
N GLU A 83 2.98 -19.45 -5.09
CA GLU A 83 1.91 -20.35 -5.54
C GLU A 83 0.55 -19.61 -5.59
N ILE A 84 0.28 -18.78 -4.58
CA ILE A 84 -0.93 -17.94 -4.56
C ILE A 84 -0.92 -16.96 -5.74
N VAL A 85 0.18 -16.26 -5.98
CA VAL A 85 0.32 -15.31 -7.09
C VAL A 85 0.14 -16.03 -8.44
N GLU A 86 0.77 -17.18 -8.63
CA GLU A 86 0.66 -17.98 -9.84
C GLU A 86 -0.79 -18.42 -10.10
N ALA A 87 -1.46 -18.95 -9.08
CA ALA A 87 -2.84 -19.40 -9.19
C ALA A 87 -3.79 -18.22 -9.52
N LEU A 88 -3.60 -17.05 -8.91
CA LEU A 88 -4.41 -15.87 -9.20
C LEU A 88 -4.09 -15.28 -10.59
N SER A 89 -2.84 -15.35 -11.04
CA SER A 89 -2.44 -14.85 -12.35
C SER A 89 -2.95 -15.71 -13.52
N ALA A 90 -3.29 -16.97 -13.24
CA ALA A 90 -3.92 -17.87 -14.20
C ALA A 90 -5.40 -17.55 -14.48
N LEU A 91 -6.05 -16.77 -13.62
CA LEU A 91 -7.43 -16.34 -13.79
C LEU A 91 -7.57 -15.39 -14.98
N ARG A 92 -8.79 -15.28 -15.51
CA ARG A 92 -9.10 -14.34 -16.61
C ARG A 92 -10.28 -13.47 -16.25
N THR A 93 -10.13 -12.19 -16.45
CA THR A 93 -11.19 -11.19 -16.31
C THR A 93 -12.27 -11.40 -17.39
N SER A 94 -13.38 -10.71 -17.28
CA SER A 94 -14.43 -10.73 -18.30
C SER A 94 -13.95 -10.28 -19.69
N ALA A 95 -12.87 -9.49 -19.75
CA ALA A 95 -12.20 -9.07 -21.00
C ALA A 95 -11.16 -10.09 -21.49
N GLY A 96 -11.01 -11.24 -20.83
CA GLY A 96 -10.02 -12.26 -21.18
C GLY A 96 -8.59 -11.96 -20.74
N ALA A 97 -8.36 -10.86 -20.02
CA ALA A 97 -7.06 -10.46 -19.54
C ALA A 97 -6.71 -11.14 -18.20
N LYS A 98 -5.42 -11.25 -17.92
CA LYS A 98 -4.92 -11.57 -16.58
C LYS A 98 -5.33 -10.45 -15.60
N PRO A 99 -5.79 -10.76 -14.37
CA PRO A 99 -5.99 -9.71 -13.37
C PRO A 99 -4.67 -9.05 -13.01
N ASP A 100 -4.75 -7.75 -12.69
CA ASP A 100 -3.61 -6.99 -12.19
C ASP A 100 -3.36 -7.35 -10.72
N ILE A 101 -2.16 -7.84 -10.39
CA ILE A 101 -1.82 -8.33 -9.05
C ILE A 101 -0.74 -7.45 -8.44
N ALA A 102 -1.05 -6.86 -7.30
CA ALA A 102 -0.13 -6.04 -6.51
C ALA A 102 0.09 -6.66 -5.12
N LEU A 103 1.27 -6.48 -4.58
CA LEU A 103 1.67 -6.87 -3.23
C LEU A 103 1.91 -5.63 -2.38
N THR A 104 1.35 -5.57 -1.18
CA THR A 104 1.70 -4.58 -0.15
C THR A 104 2.56 -5.27 0.89
N THR A 105 3.77 -4.78 1.09
CA THR A 105 4.79 -5.39 1.95
C THR A 105 5.63 -4.34 2.66
N ASN A 106 6.23 -4.71 3.78
CA ASN A 106 7.26 -3.89 4.44
C ASN A 106 8.65 -4.00 3.79
N GLY A 107 8.80 -4.87 2.80
CA GLY A 107 10.01 -5.03 1.99
C GLY A 107 11.10 -5.94 2.58
N LEU A 108 10.98 -6.39 3.83
CA LEU A 108 11.99 -7.25 4.45
C LEU A 108 12.04 -8.64 3.77
N GLY A 109 13.18 -8.96 3.18
CA GLY A 109 13.40 -10.23 2.49
C GLY A 109 12.84 -10.28 1.07
N LEU A 110 12.36 -9.16 0.53
CA LEU A 110 11.79 -9.08 -0.82
C LEU A 110 12.83 -9.44 -1.89
N GLU A 111 14.10 -9.10 -1.72
CA GLU A 111 15.18 -9.43 -2.65
C GLU A 111 15.32 -10.94 -2.93
N LYS A 112 14.95 -11.77 -1.95
CA LYS A 112 15.01 -13.23 -2.08
C LYS A 112 13.85 -13.81 -2.86
N ARG A 113 12.77 -13.07 -3.00
CA ARG A 113 11.49 -13.55 -3.54
C ARG A 113 11.03 -12.78 -4.78
N ALA A 114 11.59 -11.60 -5.05
CA ALA A 114 11.12 -10.71 -6.10
C ALA A 114 11.11 -11.35 -7.49
N ALA A 115 12.17 -12.04 -7.87
CA ALA A 115 12.25 -12.74 -9.16
C ALA A 115 11.21 -13.85 -9.28
N GLY A 116 11.03 -14.66 -8.23
CA GLY A 116 10.01 -15.72 -8.20
C GLY A 116 8.59 -15.16 -8.24
N LEU A 117 8.31 -14.09 -7.50
CA LEU A 117 7.02 -13.41 -7.52
C LEU A 117 6.72 -12.80 -8.90
N ARG A 118 7.71 -12.17 -9.53
CA ARG A 118 7.57 -11.63 -10.90
C ARG A 118 7.27 -12.75 -11.90
N ALA A 119 8.01 -13.86 -11.83
CA ALA A 119 7.79 -15.03 -12.68
C ALA A 119 6.40 -15.66 -12.46
N ALA A 120 5.91 -15.66 -11.22
CA ALA A 120 4.57 -16.15 -10.89
C ALA A 120 3.44 -15.24 -11.41
N GLY A 121 3.75 -13.99 -11.79
CA GLY A 121 2.79 -13.06 -12.38
C GLY A 121 2.46 -11.84 -11.53
N LEU A 122 3.26 -11.54 -10.52
CA LEU A 122 3.14 -10.27 -9.77
C LEU A 122 3.46 -9.09 -10.68
N ASP A 123 2.61 -8.07 -10.67
CA ASP A 123 2.75 -6.90 -11.53
C ASP A 123 3.45 -5.74 -10.81
N ARG A 124 3.14 -5.53 -9.53
CA ARG A 124 3.61 -4.35 -8.79
C ARG A 124 3.78 -4.66 -7.31
N VAL A 125 4.63 -3.83 -6.66
CA VAL A 125 4.81 -3.79 -5.21
C VAL A 125 4.54 -2.40 -4.66
N ASN A 126 3.89 -2.37 -3.50
CA ASN A 126 3.73 -1.19 -2.66
C ASN A 126 4.52 -1.45 -1.37
N ILE A 127 5.51 -0.62 -1.11
CA ILE A 127 6.36 -0.75 0.07
C ILE A 127 5.81 0.17 1.17
N SER A 128 5.47 -0.40 2.31
CA SER A 128 5.07 0.36 3.49
C SER A 128 6.30 0.81 4.25
N ILE A 129 6.60 2.11 4.20
CA ILE A 129 7.74 2.72 4.87
C ILE A 129 7.42 4.17 5.22
N ASP A 130 7.64 4.53 6.49
CA ASP A 130 7.26 5.86 7.01
C ASP A 130 8.43 6.81 7.12
N SER A 131 9.67 6.30 7.11
CA SER A 131 10.89 7.09 7.16
C SER A 131 12.05 6.36 6.48
N LEU A 132 12.93 7.12 5.86
CA LEU A 132 14.21 6.69 5.28
C LEU A 132 15.41 7.14 6.14
N ASP A 133 15.15 7.67 7.34
CA ASP A 133 16.16 7.87 8.38
C ASP A 133 16.25 6.59 9.25
N PRO A 134 17.45 6.00 9.44
CA PRO A 134 17.59 4.75 10.17
C PRO A 134 17.10 4.79 11.61
N GLN A 135 17.35 5.89 12.33
CA GLN A 135 16.95 6.01 13.73
C GLN A 135 15.43 6.18 13.86
N ASP A 136 14.86 6.99 12.98
CA ASP A 136 13.43 7.22 12.95
C ASP A 136 12.67 5.96 12.52
N TYR A 137 13.16 5.25 11.49
CA TYR A 137 12.62 3.95 11.09
C TYR A 137 12.63 2.94 12.24
N ALA A 138 13.76 2.82 12.96
CA ALA A 138 13.89 1.90 14.10
C ALA A 138 12.93 2.28 15.24
N ALA A 139 12.74 3.57 15.50
CA ALA A 139 11.78 4.03 16.50
C ALA A 139 10.34 3.69 16.14
N ILE A 140 9.94 3.87 14.88
CA ILE A 140 8.58 3.57 14.40
C ILE A 140 8.31 2.06 14.40
N THR A 141 9.22 1.28 13.82
CA THR A 141 9.02 -0.17 13.57
C THR A 141 9.45 -1.04 14.74
N ARG A 142 10.14 -0.48 15.71
CA ARG A 142 10.84 -1.18 16.82
C ARG A 142 11.85 -2.22 16.31
N ARG A 143 12.41 -2.01 15.11
CA ARG A 143 13.42 -2.86 14.49
C ARG A 143 14.41 -2.02 13.68
N ASP A 144 15.68 -2.23 13.88
CA ASP A 144 16.76 -1.60 13.09
C ASP A 144 17.01 -2.41 11.81
N ARG A 145 16.12 -2.24 10.82
CA ARG A 145 16.11 -3.05 9.59
C ARG A 145 15.96 -2.23 8.31
N LEU A 146 16.20 -0.92 8.35
CA LEU A 146 16.06 -0.07 7.16
C LEU A 146 16.95 -0.52 6.00
N ALA A 147 18.20 -0.87 6.28
CA ALA A 147 19.15 -1.33 5.24
C ALA A 147 18.63 -2.58 4.52
N ASP A 148 17.99 -3.50 5.25
CA ASP A 148 17.40 -4.72 4.68
C ASP A 148 16.18 -4.39 3.82
N VAL A 149 15.38 -3.40 4.20
CA VAL A 149 14.25 -2.91 3.38
C VAL A 149 14.77 -2.33 2.06
N LEU A 150 15.81 -1.51 2.10
CA LEU A 150 16.42 -0.92 0.90
C LEU A 150 17.00 -2.02 -0.02
N THR A 151 17.61 -3.05 0.53
CA THR A 151 18.04 -4.24 -0.23
C THR A 151 16.85 -4.93 -0.88
N GLY A 152 15.74 -5.09 -0.16
CA GLY A 152 14.50 -5.66 -0.70
C GLY A 152 13.94 -4.85 -1.88
N ILE A 153 13.94 -3.53 -1.77
CA ILE A 153 13.49 -2.64 -2.85
C ILE A 153 14.39 -2.76 -4.08
N ALA A 154 15.70 -2.77 -3.89
CA ALA A 154 16.65 -2.96 -4.99
C ALA A 154 16.41 -4.29 -5.71
N GLY A 155 16.20 -5.39 -4.99
CA GLY A 155 15.85 -6.68 -5.56
C GLY A 155 14.53 -6.67 -6.33
N ALA A 156 13.54 -5.93 -5.87
CA ALA A 156 12.29 -5.74 -6.61
C ALA A 156 12.50 -4.99 -7.94
N GLN A 157 13.32 -3.95 -7.95
CA GLN A 157 13.67 -3.20 -9.15
C GLN A 157 14.45 -4.07 -10.15
N GLU A 158 15.44 -4.84 -9.68
CA GLU A 158 16.18 -5.79 -10.53
C GLU A 158 15.28 -6.85 -11.16
N ALA A 159 14.23 -7.26 -10.45
CA ALA A 159 13.23 -8.22 -10.96
C ALA A 159 12.21 -7.58 -11.92
N GLY A 160 12.27 -6.28 -12.17
CA GLY A 160 11.34 -5.57 -13.05
C GLY A 160 9.99 -5.21 -12.41
N LEU A 161 9.93 -5.12 -11.08
CA LEU A 161 8.74 -4.67 -10.34
C LEU A 161 8.70 -3.14 -10.17
N ASP A 162 9.14 -2.41 -11.18
CA ASP A 162 9.08 -0.95 -11.27
C ASP A 162 7.76 -0.46 -11.90
N PRO A 163 7.32 0.77 -11.57
CA PRO A 163 7.87 1.69 -10.58
C PRO A 163 7.54 1.26 -9.15
N ILE A 164 8.50 1.48 -8.24
CA ILE A 164 8.28 1.26 -6.81
C ILE A 164 7.31 2.30 -6.27
N LYS A 165 6.28 1.85 -5.56
CA LYS A 165 5.36 2.71 -4.82
C LYS A 165 5.62 2.59 -3.34
N VAL A 166 5.73 3.73 -2.67
CA VAL A 166 5.91 3.82 -1.22
C VAL A 166 4.65 4.37 -0.60
N ASN A 167 4.15 3.71 0.43
CA ASN A 167 3.04 4.18 1.25
C ASN A 167 3.55 4.54 2.64
N ALA A 168 3.22 5.73 3.10
CA ALA A 168 3.60 6.24 4.41
C ALA A 168 2.37 6.75 5.16
N VAL A 169 2.30 6.48 6.45
CA VAL A 169 1.23 6.99 7.33
C VAL A 169 1.61 8.40 7.79
N ALA A 170 0.73 9.37 7.54
CA ALA A 170 0.91 10.74 8.01
C ALA A 170 0.41 10.88 9.45
N VAL A 171 1.35 11.01 10.39
CA VAL A 171 1.07 11.13 11.82
C VAL A 171 1.20 12.59 12.26
N PRO A 172 0.21 13.19 12.98
CA PRO A 172 0.22 14.60 13.34
C PRO A 172 1.52 15.10 14.00
N ALA A 173 2.03 14.32 14.95
CA ALA A 173 3.21 14.71 15.73
C ALA A 173 4.52 14.85 14.91
N THR A 174 4.57 14.30 13.69
CA THR A 174 5.83 14.14 12.94
C THR A 174 5.73 14.49 11.46
N VAL A 175 4.55 14.82 10.96
CA VAL A 175 4.31 15.07 9.53
C VAL A 175 5.17 16.23 8.99
N GLU A 176 5.34 17.29 9.76
CA GLU A 176 6.10 18.46 9.35
C GLU A 176 7.58 18.14 9.08
N GLU A 177 8.15 17.25 9.87
CA GLU A 177 9.54 16.85 9.72
C GLU A 177 9.69 15.69 8.71
N ARG A 178 8.84 14.66 8.80
CA ARG A 178 8.99 13.43 8.01
C ARG A 178 8.53 13.56 6.59
N ALA A 179 7.40 14.19 6.34
CA ALA A 179 6.80 14.20 5.00
C ALA A 179 7.71 14.85 3.95
N PRO A 180 8.30 16.04 4.17
CA PRO A 180 9.20 16.64 3.18
C PRO A 180 10.45 15.81 2.92
N ARG A 181 11.07 15.25 3.96
CA ARG A 181 12.29 14.44 3.84
C ARG A 181 12.01 13.16 3.04
N LEU A 182 10.90 12.49 3.34
CA LEU A 182 10.51 11.27 2.65
C LEU A 182 10.19 11.54 1.17
N LEU A 183 9.47 12.63 0.87
CA LEU A 183 9.16 13.00 -0.51
C LEU A 183 10.43 13.31 -1.31
N ALA A 184 11.33 14.12 -0.77
CA ALA A 184 12.59 14.43 -1.43
C ALA A 184 13.40 13.19 -1.76
N GLU A 185 13.49 12.24 -0.84
CA GLU A 185 14.23 11.00 -1.04
C GLU A 185 13.55 10.07 -2.05
N CYS A 186 12.22 9.95 -2.00
CA CYS A 186 11.47 9.18 -2.99
C CYS A 186 11.63 9.74 -4.40
N LEU A 187 11.58 11.07 -4.56
CA LEU A 187 11.80 11.73 -5.85
C LEU A 187 13.19 11.43 -6.41
N ARG A 188 14.25 11.55 -5.58
CA ARG A 188 15.62 11.24 -5.99
C ARG A 188 15.82 9.78 -6.41
N ARG A 189 15.09 8.87 -5.79
CA ARG A 189 15.14 7.44 -6.11
C ARG A 189 14.19 7.01 -7.23
N GLY A 190 13.36 7.91 -7.75
CA GLY A 190 12.34 7.62 -8.75
C GLY A 190 11.17 6.79 -8.21
N TRP A 191 10.93 6.81 -6.91
CA TRP A 191 9.81 6.13 -6.28
C TRP A 191 8.57 7.02 -6.22
N GLN A 192 7.40 6.41 -6.30
CA GLN A 192 6.11 7.10 -6.19
C GLN A 192 5.61 7.04 -4.74
N LEU A 193 5.59 8.19 -4.07
CA LEU A 193 5.15 8.29 -2.67
C LEU A 193 3.65 8.58 -2.59
N ARG A 194 2.98 7.88 -1.67
CA ARG A 194 1.61 8.16 -1.25
C ARG A 194 1.53 8.24 0.26
N PHE A 195 0.97 9.33 0.77
CA PHE A 195 0.61 9.47 2.18
C PHE A 195 -0.77 8.89 2.44
N ILE A 196 -0.92 8.21 3.56
CA ILE A 196 -2.19 7.68 4.05
C ILE A 196 -2.52 8.42 5.33
N GLU A 197 -3.73 8.98 5.42
CA GLU A 197 -4.20 9.58 6.67
C GLU A 197 -4.21 8.52 7.78
N HIS A 198 -3.61 8.89 8.92
CA HIS A 198 -3.67 8.06 10.12
C HIS A 198 -5.09 8.03 10.67
N MET A 199 -5.62 6.83 10.91
CA MET A 199 -6.87 6.64 11.64
C MET A 199 -6.54 6.39 13.10
N PRO A 200 -6.91 7.30 14.02
CA PRO A 200 -6.72 7.09 15.44
C PRO A 200 -7.42 5.82 15.93
N LEU A 201 -6.86 5.20 16.96
CA LEU A 201 -7.50 4.05 17.61
C LEU A 201 -8.66 4.52 18.49
N GLY A 202 -9.75 3.75 18.50
CA GLY A 202 -10.94 4.03 19.31
C GLY A 202 -12.14 4.54 18.49
N PRO A 203 -13.27 4.82 19.17
CA PRO A 203 -14.47 5.31 18.50
C PRO A 203 -14.26 6.66 17.84
N ARG A 204 -14.81 6.84 16.64
CA ARG A 204 -14.62 8.06 15.83
C ARG A 204 -15.12 9.32 16.55
N GLU A 205 -16.10 9.17 17.43
CA GLU A 205 -16.68 10.26 18.24
C GLU A 205 -15.69 10.82 19.28
N THR A 206 -14.63 10.08 19.59
CA THR A 206 -13.58 10.52 20.53
C THR A 206 -12.42 11.26 19.84
N TRP A 207 -12.40 11.30 18.50
CA TRP A 207 -11.31 11.94 17.76
C TRP A 207 -11.48 13.45 17.71
N SER A 208 -10.37 14.16 17.83
CA SER A 208 -10.29 15.60 17.60
C SER A 208 -9.68 15.88 16.23
N SER A 209 -9.82 17.12 15.76
CA SER A 209 -9.16 17.57 14.52
C SER A 209 -7.62 17.53 14.60
N GLN A 210 -7.07 17.48 15.82
CA GLN A 210 -5.63 17.37 16.06
C GLN A 210 -5.10 15.93 15.95
N ASP A 211 -5.99 14.95 15.92
CA ASP A 211 -5.63 13.53 15.85
C ASP A 211 -5.44 13.04 14.42
N VAL A 212 -5.82 13.85 13.43
CA VAL A 212 -5.80 13.48 12.01
C VAL A 212 -5.09 14.55 11.20
N VAL A 213 -4.17 14.13 10.34
CA VAL A 213 -3.54 14.99 9.32
C VAL A 213 -4.32 14.85 8.02
N GLY A 214 -5.02 15.94 7.64
CA GLY A 214 -5.78 15.97 6.39
C GLY A 214 -4.92 16.26 5.16
N VAL A 215 -5.53 16.10 3.99
CA VAL A 215 -4.88 16.36 2.69
C VAL A 215 -4.29 17.77 2.63
N ASP A 216 -5.06 18.78 3.01
CA ASP A 216 -4.64 20.20 2.93
C ASP A 216 -3.42 20.45 3.79
N GLN A 217 -3.37 19.89 4.99
CA GLN A 217 -2.22 20.02 5.89
C GLN A 217 -0.97 19.35 5.31
N ILE A 218 -1.09 18.16 4.73
CA ILE A 218 0.03 17.48 4.07
C ILE A 218 0.57 18.35 2.93
N LEU A 219 -0.31 18.89 2.09
CA LEU A 219 0.07 19.73 0.96
C LEU A 219 0.73 21.05 1.42
N GLU A 220 0.22 21.66 2.49
CA GLU A 220 0.80 22.87 3.07
C GLU A 220 2.21 22.61 3.57
N VAL A 221 2.42 21.57 4.36
CA VAL A 221 3.73 21.14 4.87
C VAL A 221 4.73 20.94 3.71
N LEU A 222 4.32 20.28 2.64
CA LEU A 222 5.18 20.05 1.48
C LEU A 222 5.50 21.35 0.73
N ARG A 223 4.52 22.25 0.56
CA ARG A 223 4.74 23.56 -0.08
C ARG A 223 5.67 24.46 0.73
N GLU A 224 5.50 24.50 2.04
CA GLU A 224 6.37 25.23 2.95
C GLU A 224 7.82 24.74 2.91
N ALA A 225 8.02 23.45 2.67
CA ALA A 225 9.34 22.86 2.49
C ALA A 225 9.99 23.18 1.12
N GLY A 226 9.25 23.80 0.19
CA GLY A 226 9.75 24.22 -1.12
C GLY A 226 9.25 23.43 -2.32
N PHE A 227 8.38 22.42 -2.13
CA PHE A 227 7.85 21.64 -3.25
C PHE A 227 6.76 22.43 -4.00
N THR A 228 6.82 22.39 -5.33
CA THR A 228 5.78 22.95 -6.21
C THR A 228 4.84 21.83 -6.64
N LEU A 229 3.59 21.89 -6.19
CA LEU A 229 2.58 20.85 -6.37
C LEU A 229 1.45 21.35 -7.26
N THR A 230 1.12 20.57 -8.30
CA THR A 230 -0.01 20.80 -9.21
C THR A 230 -0.96 19.63 -9.16
N GLU A 231 -2.22 19.87 -8.89
CA GLU A 231 -3.24 18.83 -8.79
C GLU A 231 -3.45 18.12 -10.15
N VAL A 232 -3.46 16.79 -10.12
CA VAL A 232 -3.80 15.94 -11.27
C VAL A 232 -5.20 15.33 -11.08
N GLY A 233 -5.68 15.23 -9.85
CA GLY A 233 -6.94 14.61 -9.50
C GLY A 233 -6.81 13.13 -9.13
N ARG A 234 -7.90 12.39 -9.28
CA ARG A 234 -7.95 10.94 -9.02
C ARG A 234 -8.06 10.17 -10.33
N PRO A 235 -6.97 9.69 -10.90
CA PRO A 235 -7.04 8.88 -12.10
C PRO A 235 -7.72 7.53 -11.81
N ASP A 236 -8.63 7.11 -12.67
CA ASP A 236 -9.26 5.78 -12.69
C ASP A 236 -9.95 5.36 -11.38
N ARG A 237 -10.59 6.29 -10.65
CA ARG A 237 -11.27 6.04 -9.35
C ARG A 237 -10.37 5.41 -8.28
N ARG A 238 -9.06 5.59 -8.40
CA ARG A 238 -8.10 5.09 -7.41
C ARG A 238 -8.26 5.81 -6.07
N PRO A 239 -7.90 5.17 -4.94
CA PRO A 239 -8.05 5.78 -3.61
C PRO A 239 -7.17 7.00 -3.40
N ALA A 240 -6.02 7.10 -4.11
CA ALA A 240 -5.11 8.23 -3.98
C ALA A 240 -5.47 9.37 -4.93
N ALA A 241 -5.65 10.57 -4.40
CA ALA A 241 -5.56 11.80 -5.17
C ALA A 241 -4.08 12.09 -5.46
N LEU A 242 -3.77 12.56 -6.67
CA LEU A 242 -2.40 12.76 -7.13
C LEU A 242 -2.09 14.22 -7.40
N TRP A 243 -0.85 14.61 -7.09
CA TRP A 243 -0.23 15.88 -7.43
C TRP A 243 1.07 15.64 -8.19
N ARG A 244 1.28 16.43 -9.22
CA ARG A 244 2.58 16.50 -9.90
C ARG A 244 3.50 17.37 -9.07
N VAL A 245 4.74 16.92 -8.89
CA VAL A 245 5.82 17.66 -8.23
C VAL A 245 6.78 18.13 -9.32
N ALA A 246 6.97 19.44 -9.46
CA ALA A 246 7.94 19.99 -10.40
C ALA A 246 9.37 19.71 -9.90
N ALA A 247 10.31 19.57 -10.83
CA ALA A 247 11.73 19.55 -10.50
C ALA A 247 12.11 20.88 -9.80
N GLY A 248 12.96 20.81 -8.79
CA GLY A 248 13.33 21.98 -8.02
C GLY A 248 14.26 21.65 -6.86
N SER A 249 14.22 22.50 -5.85
CA SER A 249 14.99 22.33 -4.61
C SER A 249 14.08 22.42 -3.39
N ALA A 250 14.22 21.49 -2.49
CA ALA A 250 13.55 21.46 -1.21
C ALA A 250 14.53 21.01 -0.12
N LEU A 251 14.42 21.56 1.09
CA LEU A 251 15.31 21.24 2.20
C LEU A 251 16.80 21.45 1.87
N GLY A 252 17.12 22.43 1.01
CA GLY A 252 18.49 22.73 0.58
C GLY A 252 19.09 21.71 -0.40
N GLN A 253 18.30 20.82 -0.99
CA GLN A 253 18.75 19.80 -1.94
C GLN A 253 17.88 19.79 -3.19
N GLU A 254 18.51 19.58 -4.34
CA GLU A 254 17.80 19.41 -5.61
C GLU A 254 17.08 18.07 -5.67
N HIS A 255 15.95 18.06 -6.36
CA HIS A 255 15.18 16.86 -6.66
C HIS A 255 14.59 16.90 -8.07
N PRO A 256 14.44 15.74 -8.74
CA PRO A 256 13.76 15.66 -10.02
C PRO A 256 12.25 15.87 -9.87
N ALA A 257 11.58 16.01 -11.01
CA ALA A 257 10.11 15.96 -11.05
C ALA A 257 9.59 14.56 -10.72
N GLY A 258 8.36 14.50 -10.25
CA GLY A 258 7.67 13.25 -9.94
C GLY A 258 6.22 13.47 -9.54
N THR A 259 5.71 12.59 -8.71
CA THR A 259 4.34 12.64 -8.20
C THR A 259 4.30 12.37 -6.70
N VAL A 260 3.28 12.89 -6.04
CA VAL A 260 2.91 12.52 -4.68
C VAL A 260 1.41 12.27 -4.63
N GLY A 261 0.99 11.27 -3.89
CA GLY A 261 -0.41 10.95 -3.66
C GLY A 261 -0.81 11.11 -2.21
N VAL A 262 -2.10 11.32 -1.97
CA VAL A 262 -2.69 11.27 -0.64
C VAL A 262 -3.95 10.41 -0.66
N ILE A 263 -4.03 9.47 0.26
CA ILE A 263 -5.20 8.64 0.49
C ILE A 263 -5.94 9.19 1.71
N ALA A 264 -6.97 9.98 1.44
CA ALA A 264 -7.75 10.69 2.45
C ALA A 264 -8.93 9.82 2.92
N SER A 265 -8.65 8.81 3.72
CA SER A 265 -9.67 7.89 4.21
C SER A 265 -10.56 8.46 5.33
N VAL A 266 -10.11 9.50 6.02
CA VAL A 266 -10.77 10.10 7.18
C VAL A 266 -11.39 11.46 6.84
N THR A 267 -10.60 12.42 6.34
CA THR A 267 -11.03 13.81 6.15
C THR A 267 -11.81 14.04 4.86
N ALA A 268 -11.50 13.29 3.82
CA ALA A 268 -12.22 13.31 2.54
C ALA A 268 -12.51 11.88 2.07
N PRO A 269 -13.37 11.14 2.79
CA PRO A 269 -13.61 9.74 2.49
C PRO A 269 -14.17 9.59 1.08
N PHE A 270 -13.48 8.81 0.27
CA PHE A 270 -13.83 8.49 -1.12
C PHE A 270 -14.72 7.25 -1.24
N CYS A 271 -15.37 6.85 -0.16
CA CYS A 271 -16.19 5.64 -0.11
C CYS A 271 -17.32 5.64 -1.14
N SER A 272 -17.85 6.82 -1.51
CA SER A 272 -18.87 6.94 -2.57
C SER A 272 -18.36 6.57 -3.96
N ASP A 273 -17.06 6.72 -4.23
CA ASP A 273 -16.44 6.48 -5.53
C ASP A 273 -15.44 5.30 -5.50
N CYS A 274 -15.31 4.62 -4.36
CA CYS A 274 -14.36 3.52 -4.19
C CYS A 274 -14.91 2.22 -4.78
N ASP A 275 -14.12 1.58 -5.65
CA ASP A 275 -14.42 0.31 -6.30
C ASP A 275 -13.78 -0.91 -5.60
N ARG A 276 -13.34 -0.72 -4.35
CA ARG A 276 -12.59 -1.72 -3.58
C ARG A 276 -13.45 -2.47 -2.57
N THR A 277 -13.22 -3.78 -2.49
CA THR A 277 -13.69 -4.64 -1.40
C THR A 277 -12.52 -5.34 -0.70
N ARG A 278 -12.75 -5.88 0.49
CA ARG A 278 -11.73 -6.57 1.30
C ARG A 278 -12.24 -7.91 1.79
N ILE A 279 -11.34 -8.90 1.79
CA ILE A 279 -11.50 -10.19 2.46
C ILE A 279 -10.36 -10.32 3.48
N THR A 280 -10.70 -10.74 4.71
CA THR A 280 -9.76 -10.99 5.81
C THR A 280 -9.03 -12.33 5.64
N ALA A 281 -8.06 -12.62 6.51
CA ALA A 281 -7.23 -13.81 6.41
C ALA A 281 -7.91 -15.09 6.92
N ASP A 282 -9.03 -14.94 7.62
CA ASP A 282 -9.86 -15.97 8.26
C ASP A 282 -11.20 -16.20 7.55
#